data_b411ab7e3abbc2cb70ae683ade97aa78
#
_entry.id   b411ab7e3abbc2cb70ae683ade97aa78
#
_cell.length_a   1.000
_cell.length_b   1.000
_cell.length_c   1.000
_cell.angle_alpha   90.00
_cell.angle_beta   90.00
_cell.angle_gamma   90.00
#
_symmetry.space_group_name_H-M   'P 1'
#
loop_
_entity.id
_entity.type
_entity.pdbx_description
1 polymer ?
#
loop_
_entity_poly.entity_id
_entity_poly.type
_entity_poly.pdbx_seq_one_letter_code
_entity_poly.pdbx_strand_id
1 'polypeptide(L)'
;LRPTGTQCREIGIRFFTGVRVYNAVLGEFLTRSRAAKADPAWEAAGELPHRSPAERQVRRAAFRAVETAHGFSADAAQSFASSLRKSWVREHLPAQETQSLGARAFDAVRQWHVGRKGKPRFKSTKRGLRSLSAKDGNGALRPKTDRQGHLVALQWGAGFVIPIAAPAASGRRGAEQQSELAEIEALIAAGKVLSTRVVRTVIGCRDTYRMQLVCDGHPPRRHPIGEGKVSFDLGPSQIAVAVQRADGSWSGWVEPLADAIRLDTTGLRRTQRQLDRQHRAGSPACFDKDGVHTLGRCVWQRSAAARRTAMRVAELQRRLAEHRKSLHGALANRLLGYGTDVACERLDYVSWQKNFPRSVRDRAPGLLVEMLRRKAESAGGQQLYEYHPQTTALSQTCLCGNRRKKPLWQRVHRCGCGTREDRDLFSAYLGLHVRTGADGVDRLDLQPAREGWLHRQDVDESPKSGRSASARKRRGRRHPPSRRSVARINARRKAKTVMRQSRSARTSADDQPTAVAA
;
A
#
# COMPACT_ATOMS: atom_id res chain seq x y z
N LEU A 1 -4.44 -16.07 18.27
CA LEU A 1 -4.76 -16.02 19.71
C LEU A 1 -6.21 -16.45 19.94
N ARG A 2 -6.46 -17.09 21.08
CA ARG A 2 -7.79 -17.55 21.54
C ARG A 2 -8.14 -16.93 22.91
N PRO A 3 -8.36 -15.63 22.99
CA PRO A 3 -8.69 -14.98 24.23
C PRO A 3 -10.11 -15.37 24.71
N THR A 4 -10.28 -15.50 26.03
CA THR A 4 -11.59 -15.58 26.67
C THR A 4 -12.34 -14.25 26.60
N GLY A 5 -13.61 -14.21 26.96
CA GLY A 5 -14.40 -12.97 26.99
C GLY A 5 -13.80 -11.90 27.93
N THR A 6 -13.28 -12.30 29.07
CA THR A 6 -12.57 -11.40 30.01
C THR A 6 -11.27 -10.90 29.42
N GLN A 7 -10.49 -11.79 28.81
CA GLN A 7 -9.25 -11.40 28.10
C GLN A 7 -9.52 -10.46 26.92
N CYS A 8 -10.61 -10.65 26.16
CA CYS A 8 -11.01 -9.72 25.10
C CYS A 8 -11.27 -8.31 25.63
N ARG A 9 -11.92 -8.20 26.81
CA ARG A 9 -12.15 -6.90 27.46
C ARG A 9 -10.83 -6.25 27.87
N GLU A 10 -9.95 -6.99 28.52
CA GLU A 10 -8.63 -6.51 28.94
C GLU A 10 -7.77 -6.06 27.74
N ILE A 11 -7.73 -6.84 26.66
CA ILE A 11 -7.07 -6.43 25.40
C ILE A 11 -7.69 -5.15 24.88
N GLY A 12 -9.04 -5.03 24.93
CA GLY A 12 -9.76 -3.83 24.51
C GLY A 12 -9.32 -2.58 25.29
N ILE A 13 -9.17 -2.69 26.62
CA ILE A 13 -8.68 -1.61 27.49
C ILE A 13 -7.25 -1.22 27.10
N ARG A 14 -6.36 -2.17 26.90
CA ARG A 14 -4.97 -1.91 26.47
C ARG A 14 -4.91 -1.19 25.13
N PHE A 15 -5.74 -1.60 24.15
CA PHE A 15 -5.84 -0.90 22.88
C PHE A 15 -6.41 0.52 23.01
N PHE A 16 -7.39 0.71 23.88
CA PHE A 16 -7.95 2.04 24.20
C PHE A 16 -6.90 2.94 24.84
N THR A 17 -6.20 2.45 25.86
CA THR A 17 -5.09 3.16 26.51
C THR A 17 -4.02 3.54 25.50
N GLY A 18 -3.67 2.61 24.60
CA GLY A 18 -2.73 2.87 23.52
C GLY A 18 -3.17 4.00 22.58
N VAL A 19 -4.46 4.15 22.27
CA VAL A 19 -4.98 5.29 21.52
C VAL A 19 -4.76 6.61 22.27
N ARG A 20 -4.99 6.62 23.58
CA ARG A 20 -4.80 7.83 24.40
C ARG A 20 -3.34 8.25 24.44
N VAL A 21 -2.43 7.29 24.68
CA VAL A 21 -0.98 7.54 24.65
C VAL A 21 -0.53 8.05 23.26
N TYR A 22 -0.89 7.34 22.20
CA TYR A 22 -0.55 7.76 20.84
C TYR A 22 -1.03 9.18 20.54
N ASN A 23 -2.26 9.52 20.90
CA ASN A 23 -2.83 10.84 20.66
C ASN A 23 -2.19 11.93 21.51
N ALA A 24 -1.85 11.66 22.75
CA ALA A 24 -1.15 12.60 23.62
C ALA A 24 0.22 12.96 23.03
N VAL A 25 1.03 11.95 22.67
CA VAL A 25 2.33 12.18 22.01
C VAL A 25 2.15 12.89 20.67
N LEU A 26 1.17 12.49 19.85
CA LEU A 26 0.89 13.15 18.57
C LEU A 26 0.59 14.64 18.75
N GLY A 27 -0.26 14.99 19.73
CA GLY A 27 -0.63 16.37 20.04
C GLY A 27 0.58 17.19 20.46
N GLU A 28 1.36 16.69 21.40
CA GLU A 28 2.57 17.34 21.91
C GLU A 28 3.57 17.61 20.78
N PHE A 29 3.88 16.60 19.98
CA PHE A 29 4.88 16.76 18.92
C PHE A 29 4.39 17.55 17.71
N LEU A 30 3.09 17.64 17.46
CA LEU A 30 2.53 18.61 16.53
C LEU A 30 2.73 20.05 17.03
N THR A 31 2.68 20.27 18.34
CA THR A 31 2.95 21.59 18.93
C THR A 31 4.43 21.94 18.84
N ARG A 32 5.31 21.04 19.26
CA ARG A 32 6.78 21.25 19.14
C ARG A 32 7.22 21.47 17.68
N SER A 33 6.66 20.71 16.74
CA SER A 33 6.92 20.90 15.31
C SER A 33 6.52 22.28 14.79
N ARG A 34 5.41 22.85 15.29
CA ARG A 34 5.00 24.21 14.95
C ARG A 34 5.90 25.26 15.59
N ALA A 35 6.26 25.08 16.87
CA ALA A 35 7.18 25.95 17.57
C ALA A 35 8.53 26.01 16.86
N ALA A 36 9.11 24.86 16.51
CA ALA A 36 10.36 24.80 15.76
C ALA A 36 10.29 25.53 14.41
N LYS A 37 9.19 25.39 13.68
CA LYS A 37 9.00 26.08 12.39
C LYS A 37 8.70 27.59 12.51
N ALA A 38 8.25 28.03 13.65
CA ALA A 38 8.01 29.44 13.94
C ALA A 38 9.26 30.15 14.52
N ASP A 39 10.33 29.40 14.80
CA ASP A 39 11.58 29.94 15.28
C ASP A 39 12.33 30.65 14.12
N PRO A 40 12.79 31.90 14.30
CA PRO A 40 13.57 32.62 13.27
C PRO A 40 14.79 31.85 12.77
N ALA A 41 15.43 31.06 13.64
CA ALA A 41 16.55 30.20 13.25
C ALA A 41 16.17 29.09 12.25
N TRP A 42 14.89 28.68 12.19
CA TRP A 42 14.39 27.74 11.17
C TRP A 42 14.39 28.38 9.77
N GLU A 43 13.97 29.62 9.67
CA GLU A 43 13.97 30.36 8.41
C GLU A 43 15.41 30.61 7.95
N ALA A 44 16.28 31.08 8.85
CA ALA A 44 17.70 31.23 8.58
C ALA A 44 18.39 29.93 8.11
N ALA A 45 18.06 28.79 8.73
CA ALA A 45 18.52 27.47 8.26
C ALA A 45 18.00 27.13 6.86
N GLY A 46 16.81 27.62 6.49
CA GLY A 46 16.23 27.47 5.17
C GLY A 46 16.96 28.22 4.06
N GLU A 47 17.60 29.34 4.38
CA GLU A 47 18.35 30.19 3.46
C GLU A 47 19.79 29.66 3.20
N LEU A 48 20.29 28.76 4.04
CA LEU A 48 21.62 28.21 3.86
C LEU A 48 21.80 27.47 2.53
N PRO A 49 22.97 27.61 1.86
CA PRO A 49 23.29 26.93 0.63
C PRO A 49 23.12 25.41 0.74
N HIS A 50 22.78 24.74 -0.37
CA HIS A 50 22.52 23.30 -0.37
C HIS A 50 22.91 22.59 -1.69
N ARG A 51 23.79 23.22 -2.47
CA ARG A 51 24.26 22.69 -3.76
C ARG A 51 25.26 21.54 -3.57
N SER A 52 26.28 21.75 -2.75
CA SER A 52 27.32 20.75 -2.45
C SER A 52 26.90 19.78 -1.33
N PRO A 53 27.53 18.60 -1.21
CA PRO A 53 27.32 17.70 -0.06
C PRO A 53 27.63 18.35 1.29
N ALA A 54 28.71 19.15 1.36
CA ALA A 54 29.13 19.86 2.57
C ALA A 54 28.09 20.91 3.00
N GLU A 55 27.60 21.74 2.07
CA GLU A 55 26.55 22.72 2.34
C GLU A 55 25.26 22.05 2.84
N ARG A 56 24.87 20.92 2.22
CA ARG A 56 23.71 20.14 2.67
C ARG A 56 23.88 19.60 4.09
N GLN A 57 25.13 19.28 4.50
CA GLN A 57 25.42 18.83 5.85
C GLN A 57 25.26 19.98 6.85
N VAL A 58 25.84 21.15 6.58
CA VAL A 58 25.71 22.36 7.41
C VAL A 58 24.24 22.75 7.58
N ARG A 59 23.50 22.82 6.47
CA ARG A 59 22.06 23.13 6.50
C ARG A 59 21.27 22.12 7.35
N ARG A 60 21.56 20.83 7.22
CA ARG A 60 20.92 19.79 8.05
C ARG A 60 21.24 19.94 9.53
N ALA A 61 22.47 20.32 9.86
CA ALA A 61 22.90 20.56 11.24
C ALA A 61 22.14 21.75 11.85
N ALA A 62 21.99 22.84 11.09
CA ALA A 62 21.23 24.01 11.52
C ALA A 62 19.76 23.66 11.83
N PHE A 63 19.07 22.96 10.94
CA PHE A 63 17.70 22.49 11.22
C PHE A 63 17.62 21.59 12.45
N ARG A 64 18.59 20.67 12.63
CA ARG A 64 18.63 19.79 13.80
C ARG A 64 18.85 20.57 15.10
N ALA A 65 19.66 21.62 15.09
CA ALA A 65 19.86 22.47 16.25
C ALA A 65 18.54 23.09 16.73
N VAL A 66 17.75 23.63 15.80
CA VAL A 66 16.41 24.18 16.10
C VAL A 66 15.46 23.07 16.58
N GLU A 67 15.42 21.93 15.91
CA GLU A 67 14.60 20.77 16.33
C GLU A 67 14.94 20.37 17.77
N THR A 68 16.23 20.33 18.11
CA THR A 68 16.72 19.97 19.47
C THR A 68 16.33 21.00 20.50
N ALA A 69 16.48 22.31 20.19
CA ALA A 69 16.10 23.41 21.09
C ALA A 69 14.62 23.34 21.47
N HIS A 70 13.76 22.93 20.55
CA HIS A 70 12.32 22.73 20.78
C HIS A 70 11.97 21.31 21.27
N GLY A 71 12.96 20.47 21.61
CA GLY A 71 12.75 19.08 22.07
C GLY A 71 12.04 18.22 21.02
N PHE A 72 12.22 18.51 19.73
CA PHE A 72 11.62 17.75 18.63
C PHE A 72 12.56 16.59 18.21
N SER A 73 12.66 15.57 19.06
CA SER A 73 13.51 14.40 18.82
C SER A 73 12.78 13.09 19.14
N ALA A 74 13.31 11.97 18.64
CA ALA A 74 12.77 10.64 18.92
C ALA A 74 12.87 10.27 20.41
N ASP A 75 13.99 10.65 21.05
CA ASP A 75 14.24 10.37 22.46
C ASP A 75 13.31 11.20 23.35
N ALA A 76 13.09 12.47 23.03
CA ALA A 76 12.12 13.30 23.71
C ALA A 76 10.69 12.72 23.61
N ALA A 77 10.35 12.09 22.46
CA ALA A 77 9.04 11.45 22.29
C ALA A 77 8.90 10.19 23.13
N GLN A 78 9.96 9.38 23.25
CA GLN A 78 9.97 8.20 24.13
C GLN A 78 9.93 8.61 25.61
N SER A 79 10.66 9.64 25.99
CA SER A 79 10.67 10.19 27.36
C SER A 79 9.29 10.76 27.73
N PHE A 80 8.67 11.53 26.85
CA PHE A 80 7.31 12.02 27.04
C PHE A 80 6.29 10.87 27.15
N ALA A 81 6.38 9.87 26.26
CA ALA A 81 5.52 8.70 26.35
C ALA A 81 5.74 7.95 27.68
N SER A 82 6.97 7.82 28.15
CA SER A 82 7.30 7.20 29.43
C SER A 82 6.74 7.99 30.62
N SER A 83 6.76 9.33 30.56
CA SER A 83 6.19 10.18 31.63
C SER A 83 4.67 9.97 31.78
N LEU A 84 3.95 9.68 30.69
CA LEU A 84 2.52 9.35 30.75
C LEU A 84 2.22 8.12 31.63
N ARG A 85 3.20 7.23 31.85
CA ARG A 85 3.06 6.09 32.75
C ARG A 85 3.08 6.46 34.24
N LYS A 86 3.35 7.69 34.60
CA LYS A 86 3.14 8.17 35.97
C LYS A 86 1.66 8.28 36.35
N SER A 87 0.75 7.98 35.42
CA SER A 87 -0.70 7.96 35.56
C SER A 87 -1.27 6.53 35.46
N TRP A 88 -2.59 6.41 35.36
CA TRP A 88 -3.31 5.16 35.14
C TRP A 88 -2.82 4.32 33.93
N VAL A 89 -2.08 4.92 33.02
CA VAL A 89 -1.52 4.23 31.84
C VAL A 89 -0.69 3.00 32.24
N ARG A 90 0.07 3.08 33.34
CA ARG A 90 0.95 1.98 33.79
C ARG A 90 0.20 0.70 34.16
N GLU A 91 -1.06 0.80 34.55
CA GLU A 91 -1.91 -0.33 34.91
C GLU A 91 -2.27 -1.20 33.71
N HIS A 92 -2.26 -0.60 32.51
CA HIS A 92 -2.70 -1.26 31.29
C HIS A 92 -1.60 -1.47 30.24
N LEU A 93 -0.58 -0.59 30.21
CA LEU A 93 0.49 -0.67 29.20
C LEU A 93 1.86 -0.75 29.86
N PRO A 94 2.63 -1.81 29.57
CA PRO A 94 4.06 -1.87 29.89
C PRO A 94 4.86 -0.73 29.25
N ALA A 95 6.09 -0.54 29.74
CA ALA A 95 6.94 0.58 29.32
C ALA A 95 7.28 0.53 27.82
N GLN A 96 7.64 -0.63 27.33
CA GLN A 96 8.10 -0.81 25.95
C GLN A 96 7.00 -0.52 24.93
N GLU A 97 5.75 -0.96 25.18
CA GLU A 97 4.61 -0.67 24.31
C GLU A 97 4.29 0.83 24.32
N THR A 98 4.42 1.47 25.48
CA THR A 98 4.22 2.92 25.61
C THR A 98 5.27 3.69 24.81
N GLN A 99 6.55 3.32 24.92
CA GLN A 99 7.64 3.91 24.13
C GLN A 99 7.49 3.65 22.62
N SER A 100 7.10 2.43 22.26
CA SER A 100 6.81 2.08 20.85
C SER A 100 5.69 2.93 20.25
N LEU A 101 4.66 3.24 21.03
CA LEU A 101 3.59 4.16 20.62
C LEU A 101 4.10 5.59 20.49
N GLY A 102 4.98 6.04 21.38
CA GLY A 102 5.66 7.33 21.31
C GLY A 102 6.45 7.48 20.01
N ALA A 103 7.30 6.50 19.72
CA ALA A 103 8.09 6.46 18.49
C ALA A 103 7.21 6.49 17.22
N ARG A 104 6.11 5.71 17.21
CA ARG A 104 5.15 5.69 16.08
C ARG A 104 4.42 7.01 15.89
N ALA A 105 4.05 7.71 16.96
CA ALA A 105 3.41 9.01 16.89
C ALA A 105 4.38 10.07 16.39
N PHE A 106 5.60 10.07 16.91
CA PHE A 106 6.68 10.96 16.48
C PHE A 106 7.01 10.76 15.01
N ASP A 107 7.22 9.52 14.55
CA ASP A 107 7.49 9.26 13.12
C ASP A 107 6.40 9.82 12.20
N ALA A 108 5.13 9.68 12.59
CA ALA A 108 4.02 10.26 11.82
C ALA A 108 4.10 11.80 11.73
N VAL A 109 4.49 12.48 12.82
CA VAL A 109 4.71 13.94 12.83
C VAL A 109 5.94 14.29 12.02
N ARG A 110 7.05 13.58 12.19
CA ARG A 110 8.30 13.81 11.48
C ARG A 110 8.14 13.71 9.97
N GLN A 111 7.39 12.69 9.47
CA GLN A 111 7.11 12.56 8.03
C GLN A 111 6.33 13.76 7.48
N TRP A 112 5.43 14.35 8.27
CA TRP A 112 4.75 15.58 7.92
C TRP A 112 5.65 16.81 8.06
N HIS A 113 6.43 16.90 9.13
CA HIS A 113 7.37 17.98 9.42
C HIS A 113 8.34 18.22 8.25
N VAL A 114 8.88 17.13 7.68
CA VAL A 114 9.79 17.17 6.52
C VAL A 114 9.06 17.16 5.15
N GLY A 115 7.75 17.35 5.11
CA GLY A 115 6.98 17.45 3.88
C GLY A 115 6.75 16.15 3.09
N ARG A 116 7.17 14.99 3.64
CA ARG A 116 7.01 13.70 2.95
C ARG A 116 5.58 13.17 2.96
N LYS A 117 4.78 13.52 3.97
CA LYS A 117 3.39 13.09 4.13
C LYS A 117 2.50 14.25 4.57
N GLY A 118 1.19 14.10 4.37
CA GLY A 118 0.20 15.02 4.90
C GLY A 118 0.13 15.00 6.43
N LYS A 119 -0.48 16.06 7.02
CA LYS A 119 -0.64 16.20 8.47
C LYS A 119 -1.30 14.96 9.09
N PRO A 120 -0.69 14.33 10.10
CA PRO A 120 -1.23 13.15 10.74
C PRO A 120 -2.52 13.49 11.52
N ARG A 121 -3.46 12.53 11.53
CA ARG A 121 -4.74 12.68 12.24
C ARG A 121 -4.74 11.91 13.54
N PHE A 122 -5.40 12.45 14.55
CA PHE A 122 -5.67 11.75 15.80
C PHE A 122 -6.44 10.44 15.54
N LYS A 123 -6.10 9.40 16.26
CA LYS A 123 -6.81 8.12 16.21
C LYS A 123 -8.15 8.27 16.94
N SER A 124 -9.23 7.90 16.27
CA SER A 124 -10.54 7.87 16.94
C SER A 124 -10.64 6.66 17.87
N THR A 125 -11.34 6.81 18.98
CA THR A 125 -11.62 5.71 19.93
C THR A 125 -12.42 4.57 19.27
N LYS A 126 -13.31 4.88 18.31
CA LYS A 126 -14.12 3.89 17.59
C LYS A 126 -13.29 2.99 16.65
N ARG A 127 -12.32 3.55 15.93
CA ARG A 127 -11.45 2.77 15.02
C ARG A 127 -10.23 2.21 15.73
N GLY A 128 -9.74 2.92 16.72
CA GLY A 128 -8.62 2.53 17.55
C GLY A 128 -7.29 2.36 16.80
N LEU A 129 -6.37 1.73 17.50
CA LEU A 129 -5.15 1.18 16.91
C LEU A 129 -5.43 -0.20 16.33
N ARG A 130 -4.66 -0.58 15.31
CA ARG A 130 -4.70 -1.93 14.73
C ARG A 130 -3.67 -2.87 15.33
N SER A 131 -2.65 -2.32 16.00
CA SER A 131 -1.59 -3.12 16.61
C SER A 131 -0.95 -2.42 17.79
N LEU A 132 -0.52 -3.22 18.76
CA LEU A 132 0.41 -2.84 19.83
C LEU A 132 1.66 -3.70 19.70
N SER A 133 2.83 -3.12 19.87
CA SER A 133 4.12 -3.79 19.68
C SER A 133 5.01 -3.55 20.88
N ALA A 134 5.74 -4.57 21.31
CA ALA A 134 6.93 -4.38 22.14
C ALA A 134 8.00 -3.64 21.33
N LYS A 135 8.98 -3.07 22.03
CA LYS A 135 10.14 -2.41 21.41
C LYS A 135 11.18 -3.43 20.97
N ASP A 136 11.37 -4.48 21.75
CA ASP A 136 12.31 -5.57 21.52
C ASP A 136 11.72 -6.94 21.89
N GLY A 137 12.50 -8.02 21.74
CA GLY A 137 12.11 -9.41 22.01
C GLY A 137 11.98 -9.75 23.50
N ASN A 138 12.68 -9.02 24.37
CA ASN A 138 12.75 -9.30 25.82
C ASN A 138 11.68 -8.55 26.63
N GLY A 139 10.75 -7.90 25.96
CA GLY A 139 9.69 -7.12 26.60
C GLY A 139 8.65 -7.93 27.32
N ALA A 140 7.72 -7.17 27.95
CA ALA A 140 6.55 -7.74 28.61
C ALA A 140 5.61 -8.46 27.64
N LEU A 141 5.68 -8.14 26.35
CA LEU A 141 4.91 -8.78 25.27
C LEU A 141 5.80 -9.77 24.54
N ARG A 142 5.67 -11.06 24.83
CA ARG A 142 6.55 -12.11 24.29
C ARG A 142 5.82 -13.42 24.06
N PRO A 143 6.31 -14.31 23.14
CA PRO A 143 5.82 -15.66 23.03
C PRO A 143 6.11 -16.44 24.33
N LYS A 144 5.24 -17.37 24.67
CA LYS A 144 5.41 -18.29 25.80
C LYS A 144 5.40 -19.72 25.27
N THR A 145 6.48 -20.45 25.58
CA THR A 145 6.62 -21.86 25.27
C THR A 145 6.39 -22.73 26.51
N ASP A 146 6.07 -23.99 26.31
CA ASP A 146 6.07 -25.02 27.34
C ASP A 146 7.49 -25.57 27.61
N ARG A 147 7.58 -26.62 28.45
CA ARG A 147 8.88 -27.26 28.79
C ARG A 147 9.51 -27.98 27.60
N GLN A 148 8.74 -28.37 26.60
CA GLN A 148 9.20 -29.03 25.39
C GLN A 148 9.58 -28.02 24.28
N GLY A 149 9.39 -26.72 24.52
CA GLY A 149 9.69 -25.66 23.54
C GLY A 149 8.52 -25.32 22.60
N HIS A 150 7.37 -25.99 22.76
CA HIS A 150 6.21 -25.69 21.93
C HIS A 150 5.57 -24.35 22.30
N LEU A 151 5.20 -23.57 21.30
CA LEU A 151 4.54 -22.28 21.48
C LEU A 151 3.09 -22.48 21.93
N VAL A 152 2.78 -22.13 23.16
CA VAL A 152 1.45 -22.34 23.78
C VAL A 152 0.64 -21.07 23.97
N ALA A 153 1.29 -19.94 24.15
CA ALA A 153 0.59 -18.69 24.47
C ALA A 153 1.40 -17.45 24.10
N LEU A 154 0.72 -16.31 24.20
CA LEU A 154 1.32 -14.98 24.29
C LEU A 154 1.28 -14.54 25.76
N GLN A 155 2.41 -14.17 26.32
CA GLN A 155 2.51 -13.46 27.59
C GLN A 155 2.50 -11.95 27.34
N TRP A 156 1.70 -11.21 28.10
CA TRP A 156 1.60 -9.75 27.97
C TRP A 156 1.62 -9.08 29.37
N GLY A 157 2.81 -8.89 29.89
CA GLY A 157 3.05 -8.45 31.26
C GLY A 157 2.94 -9.58 32.27
N ALA A 158 2.98 -9.26 33.57
CA ALA A 158 2.86 -10.22 34.63
C ALA A 158 1.43 -10.78 34.68
N GLY A 159 1.29 -12.10 34.65
CA GLY A 159 0.02 -12.79 34.85
C GLY A 159 -0.98 -12.78 33.70
N PHE A 160 -0.80 -11.96 32.65
CA PHE A 160 -1.73 -11.94 31.52
C PHE A 160 -1.23 -12.80 30.37
N VAL A 161 -1.76 -14.02 30.27
CA VAL A 161 -1.36 -15.04 29.30
C VAL A 161 -2.55 -15.38 28.41
N ILE A 162 -2.38 -15.25 27.10
CA ILE A 162 -3.41 -15.50 26.07
C ILE A 162 -3.04 -16.74 25.27
N PRO A 163 -3.81 -17.83 25.30
CA PRO A 163 -3.49 -19.05 24.57
C PRO A 163 -3.54 -18.83 23.06
N ILE A 164 -2.71 -19.57 22.33
CA ILE A 164 -2.79 -19.64 20.87
C ILE A 164 -3.87 -20.63 20.42
N ALA A 165 -4.34 -20.47 19.18
CA ALA A 165 -5.20 -21.47 18.56
C ALA A 165 -4.33 -22.64 18.08
N ALA A 166 -4.71 -23.86 18.44
CA ALA A 166 -4.08 -25.05 17.89
C ALA A 166 -4.26 -25.10 16.37
N PRO A 167 -3.28 -25.63 15.62
CA PRO A 167 -3.42 -25.95 14.20
C PRO A 167 -4.65 -26.85 13.97
N ALA A 168 -5.16 -26.86 12.74
CA ALA A 168 -6.22 -27.81 12.39
C ALA A 168 -5.68 -29.25 12.49
N ALA A 169 -6.50 -30.16 13.03
CA ALA A 169 -6.07 -31.53 13.31
C ALA A 169 -5.75 -32.34 12.04
N SER A 170 -6.33 -32.00 10.88
CA SER A 170 -6.20 -32.77 9.66
C SER A 170 -6.29 -31.92 8.40
N GLY A 171 -5.93 -32.53 7.26
CA GLY A 171 -6.00 -31.93 5.93
C GLY A 171 -4.78 -31.05 5.61
N ARG A 172 -4.65 -30.66 4.33
CA ARG A 172 -3.53 -29.85 3.81
C ARG A 172 -3.28 -28.58 4.64
N ARG A 173 -4.36 -27.90 5.03
CA ARG A 173 -4.26 -26.65 5.82
C ARG A 173 -3.70 -26.92 7.23
N GLY A 174 -4.04 -28.06 7.83
CA GLY A 174 -3.50 -28.47 9.14
C GLY A 174 -2.01 -28.71 9.06
N ALA A 175 -1.55 -29.48 8.06
CA ALA A 175 -0.15 -29.74 7.82
C ALA A 175 0.66 -28.45 7.56
N GLU A 176 0.14 -27.54 6.73
CA GLU A 176 0.76 -26.23 6.50
C GLU A 176 0.89 -25.40 7.79
N GLN A 177 -0.15 -25.41 8.65
CA GLN A 177 -0.12 -24.69 9.93
C GLN A 177 0.85 -25.32 10.94
N GLN A 178 0.96 -26.64 10.97
CA GLN A 178 1.92 -27.36 11.81
C GLN A 178 3.37 -27.06 11.40
N SER A 179 3.66 -27.08 10.09
CA SER A 179 4.96 -26.71 9.57
C SER A 179 5.32 -25.26 9.90
N GLU A 180 4.38 -24.33 9.75
CA GLU A 180 4.59 -22.93 10.14
C GLU A 180 4.87 -22.77 11.62
N LEU A 181 4.18 -23.52 12.47
CA LEU A 181 4.36 -23.47 13.91
C LEU A 181 5.75 -24.00 14.30
N ALA A 182 6.18 -25.12 13.74
CA ALA A 182 7.51 -25.69 13.98
C ALA A 182 8.64 -24.73 13.57
N GLU A 183 8.50 -24.05 12.42
CA GLU A 183 9.44 -23.01 12.01
C GLU A 183 9.52 -21.85 13.02
N ILE A 184 8.37 -21.41 13.54
CA ILE A 184 8.29 -20.33 14.54
C ILE A 184 8.95 -20.78 15.84
N GLU A 185 8.69 -22.01 16.29
CA GLU A 185 9.29 -22.59 17.51
C GLU A 185 10.82 -22.68 17.39
N ALA A 186 11.33 -23.10 16.25
CA ALA A 186 12.77 -23.11 15.98
C ALA A 186 13.40 -21.70 16.05
N LEU A 187 12.71 -20.68 15.52
CA LEU A 187 13.18 -19.28 15.60
C LEU A 187 13.15 -18.75 17.04
N ILE A 188 12.15 -19.12 17.82
CA ILE A 188 12.07 -18.76 19.25
C ILE A 188 13.22 -19.44 20.03
N ALA A 189 13.42 -20.73 19.83
CA ALA A 189 14.49 -21.48 20.48
C ALA A 189 15.90 -20.94 20.12
N ALA A 190 16.08 -20.50 18.87
CA ALA A 190 17.31 -19.86 18.41
C ALA A 190 17.49 -18.39 18.88
N GLY A 191 16.59 -17.84 19.67
CA GLY A 191 16.66 -16.45 20.14
C GLY A 191 16.50 -15.39 19.06
N LYS A 192 15.96 -15.73 17.88
CA LYS A 192 15.86 -14.84 16.71
C LYS A 192 14.65 -13.92 16.72
N VAL A 193 13.86 -13.87 17.79
CA VAL A 193 12.70 -12.98 17.90
C VAL A 193 13.14 -11.57 18.28
N LEU A 194 13.09 -10.65 17.34
CA LEU A 194 13.45 -9.24 17.53
C LEU A 194 12.35 -8.44 18.23
N SER A 195 11.10 -8.70 17.93
CA SER A 195 9.97 -8.08 18.62
C SER A 195 8.67 -8.83 18.43
N THR A 196 7.75 -8.64 19.37
CA THR A 196 6.41 -9.22 19.34
C THR A 196 5.34 -8.13 19.19
N ARG A 197 4.30 -8.43 18.42
CA ARG A 197 3.18 -7.52 18.16
C ARG A 197 1.85 -8.24 18.27
N VAL A 198 0.87 -7.60 18.92
CA VAL A 198 -0.54 -8.02 18.85
C VAL A 198 -1.24 -7.21 17.76
N VAL A 199 -1.85 -7.90 16.81
CA VAL A 199 -2.62 -7.29 15.71
C VAL A 199 -4.10 -7.58 15.92
N ARG A 200 -4.88 -6.50 15.94
CA ARG A 200 -6.34 -6.53 15.99
C ARG A 200 -6.92 -6.44 14.59
N THR A 201 -7.78 -7.37 14.24
CA THR A 201 -8.52 -7.38 12.98
C THR A 201 -10.00 -7.65 13.27
N VAL A 202 -10.90 -6.91 12.62
CA VAL A 202 -12.34 -7.18 12.71
C VAL A 202 -12.73 -8.17 11.62
N ILE A 203 -13.21 -9.33 12.00
CA ILE A 203 -13.69 -10.38 11.09
C ILE A 203 -15.13 -10.72 11.48
N GLY A 204 -16.07 -10.61 10.54
CA GLY A 204 -17.47 -10.90 10.80
C GLY A 204 -18.04 -10.10 11.98
N CYS A 205 -17.62 -8.84 12.13
CA CYS A 205 -18.02 -7.93 13.23
C CYS A 205 -17.45 -8.26 14.62
N ARG A 206 -16.53 -9.21 14.71
CA ARG A 206 -15.84 -9.57 15.96
C ARG A 206 -14.37 -9.18 15.88
N ASP A 207 -13.83 -8.69 16.99
CA ASP A 207 -12.40 -8.49 17.12
C ASP A 207 -11.69 -9.84 17.15
N THR A 208 -10.69 -9.97 16.32
CA THR A 208 -9.80 -11.13 16.25
C THR A 208 -8.38 -10.66 16.48
N TYR A 209 -7.66 -11.35 17.33
CA TYR A 209 -6.30 -10.99 17.71
C TYR A 209 -5.31 -12.02 17.17
N ARG A 210 -4.20 -11.53 16.63
CA ARG A 210 -3.08 -12.36 16.14
C ARG A 210 -1.81 -11.89 16.81
N MET A 211 -0.96 -12.83 17.19
CA MET A 211 0.42 -12.58 17.49
C MET A 211 1.21 -12.53 16.19
N GLN A 212 2.05 -11.53 16.04
CA GLN A 212 3.07 -11.45 15.00
C GLN A 212 4.43 -11.37 15.67
N LEU A 213 5.34 -12.21 15.24
CA LEU A 213 6.75 -12.15 15.60
C LEU A 213 7.51 -11.50 14.46
N VAL A 214 8.41 -10.59 14.79
CA VAL A 214 9.43 -10.08 13.89
C VAL A 214 10.70 -10.82 14.25
N CYS A 215 11.20 -11.62 13.31
CA CYS A 215 12.37 -12.45 13.52
C CYS A 215 13.54 -11.97 12.66
N ASP A 216 14.75 -12.22 13.13
CA ASP A 216 15.97 -12.05 12.36
C ASP A 216 16.13 -13.17 11.32
N GLY A 217 16.72 -12.83 10.17
CA GLY A 217 16.97 -13.76 9.07
C GLY A 217 15.94 -13.68 7.94
N HIS A 218 16.05 -14.61 7.02
CA HIS A 218 15.17 -14.70 5.86
C HIS A 218 14.08 -15.76 6.08
N PRO A 219 12.83 -15.48 5.62
CA PRO A 219 11.78 -16.49 5.71
C PRO A 219 12.14 -17.71 4.85
N PRO A 220 11.72 -18.91 5.26
CA PRO A 220 11.98 -20.12 4.48
C PRO A 220 11.33 -20.04 3.10
N ARG A 221 12.05 -20.53 2.10
CA ARG A 221 11.59 -20.55 0.71
C ARG A 221 10.54 -21.64 0.54
N ARG A 222 9.31 -21.26 0.24
CA ARG A 222 8.17 -22.17 0.05
C ARG A 222 7.80 -22.39 -1.41
N HIS A 223 8.41 -21.64 -2.31
CA HIS A 223 8.16 -21.71 -3.75
C HIS A 223 9.48 -21.80 -4.49
N PRO A 224 9.51 -22.50 -5.63
CA PRO A 224 10.68 -22.55 -6.47
C PRO A 224 11.05 -21.13 -6.94
N ILE A 225 12.34 -20.90 -7.09
CA ILE A 225 12.91 -19.65 -7.58
C ILE A 225 13.76 -20.02 -8.79
N GLY A 226 13.52 -19.33 -9.89
CA GLY A 226 14.29 -19.50 -11.13
C GLY A 226 15.53 -18.61 -11.17
N GLU A 227 16.38 -18.87 -12.15
CA GLU A 227 17.64 -18.16 -12.38
C GLU A 227 17.56 -17.15 -13.54
N GLY A 228 16.41 -17.10 -14.23
CA GLY A 228 16.18 -16.19 -15.35
C GLY A 228 15.95 -14.75 -14.96
N LYS A 229 15.72 -13.94 -16.00
CA LYS A 229 15.30 -12.54 -15.85
C LYS A 229 13.84 -12.40 -16.16
N VAL A 230 13.16 -11.49 -15.45
CA VAL A 230 11.74 -11.21 -15.62
C VAL A 230 11.56 -9.71 -15.81
N SER A 231 10.88 -9.30 -16.87
CA SER A 231 10.43 -7.93 -17.02
C SER A 231 8.94 -7.88 -17.25
N PHE A 232 8.27 -6.84 -16.74
CA PHE A 232 6.85 -6.70 -16.96
C PHE A 232 6.43 -5.24 -17.18
N ASP A 233 5.46 -5.07 -18.09
CA ASP A 233 4.73 -3.83 -18.30
C ASP A 233 3.38 -3.94 -17.58
N LEU A 234 3.20 -3.12 -16.55
CA LEU A 234 2.03 -3.16 -15.69
C LEU A 234 1.02 -2.11 -16.11
N GLY A 235 -0.09 -2.55 -16.68
CA GLY A 235 -1.24 -1.71 -16.99
C GLY A 235 -2.25 -1.62 -15.82
N PRO A 236 -3.23 -0.72 -15.92
CA PRO A 236 -4.27 -0.59 -14.88
C PRO A 236 -5.21 -1.81 -14.77
N SER A 237 -5.25 -2.68 -15.76
CA SER A 237 -6.15 -3.84 -15.81
C SER A 237 -5.52 -5.15 -16.29
N GLN A 238 -4.31 -5.09 -16.79
CA GLN A 238 -3.56 -6.23 -17.33
C GLN A 238 -2.07 -6.06 -17.02
N ILE A 239 -1.34 -7.12 -17.15
CA ILE A 239 0.11 -7.17 -17.06
C ILE A 239 0.63 -7.93 -18.28
N ALA A 240 1.63 -7.36 -18.94
CA ALA A 240 2.43 -8.06 -19.93
C ALA A 240 3.74 -8.48 -19.28
N VAL A 241 4.16 -9.71 -19.49
CA VAL A 241 5.35 -10.31 -18.87
C VAL A 241 6.25 -10.85 -19.97
N ALA A 242 7.53 -10.59 -19.87
CA ALA A 242 8.58 -11.21 -20.63
C ALA A 242 9.59 -11.87 -19.70
N VAL A 243 10.00 -13.07 -20.03
CA VAL A 243 10.93 -13.90 -19.23
C VAL A 243 12.08 -14.30 -20.14
N GLN A 244 13.31 -14.12 -19.69
CA GLN A 244 14.51 -14.63 -20.35
C GLN A 244 15.11 -15.73 -19.50
N ARG A 245 15.37 -16.88 -20.11
CA ARG A 245 16.02 -18.04 -19.47
C ARG A 245 17.54 -17.89 -19.50
N ALA A 246 18.23 -18.77 -18.78
CA ALA A 246 19.70 -18.79 -18.74
C ALA A 246 20.35 -19.06 -20.10
N ASP A 247 19.67 -19.80 -20.99
CA ASP A 247 20.12 -20.05 -22.38
C ASP A 247 19.94 -18.86 -23.33
N GLY A 248 19.46 -17.71 -22.82
CA GLY A 248 19.19 -16.51 -23.61
C GLY A 248 17.85 -16.52 -24.34
N SER A 249 17.14 -17.67 -24.38
CA SER A 249 15.79 -17.73 -24.96
C SER A 249 14.80 -16.93 -24.13
N TRP A 250 13.76 -16.38 -24.78
CA TRP A 250 12.73 -15.65 -24.08
C TRP A 250 11.34 -16.08 -24.48
N SER A 251 10.41 -15.90 -23.55
CA SER A 251 8.98 -16.08 -23.80
C SER A 251 8.19 -15.00 -23.10
N GLY A 252 6.94 -14.78 -23.51
CA GLY A 252 6.13 -13.76 -22.85
C GLY A 252 4.65 -13.88 -23.16
N TRP A 253 3.82 -13.27 -22.30
CA TRP A 253 2.36 -13.31 -22.40
C TRP A 253 1.74 -12.04 -21.83
N VAL A 254 0.46 -11.83 -22.12
CA VAL A 254 -0.37 -10.77 -21.55
C VAL A 254 -1.52 -11.43 -20.80
N GLU A 255 -1.75 -11.02 -19.57
CA GLU A 255 -2.86 -11.55 -18.76
C GLU A 255 -3.60 -10.45 -17.99
N PRO A 256 -4.90 -10.67 -17.66
CA PRO A 256 -5.65 -9.75 -16.83
C PRO A 256 -5.11 -9.71 -15.40
N LEU A 257 -4.86 -8.51 -14.88
CA LEU A 257 -4.41 -8.31 -13.50
C LEU A 257 -5.58 -8.49 -12.53
N ALA A 258 -5.52 -9.54 -11.70
CA ALA A 258 -6.48 -9.81 -10.63
C ALA A 258 -7.96 -9.73 -11.09
N ASP A 259 -8.29 -10.28 -12.26
CA ASP A 259 -9.63 -10.14 -12.88
C ASP A 259 -10.75 -10.84 -12.09
N ALA A 260 -10.43 -11.91 -11.35
CA ALA A 260 -11.39 -12.63 -10.48
C ALA A 260 -12.07 -11.71 -9.44
N ILE A 261 -11.45 -10.60 -9.06
CA ILE A 261 -12.02 -9.59 -8.14
C ILE A 261 -13.30 -8.93 -8.69
N ARG A 262 -13.53 -8.94 -10.00
CA ARG A 262 -14.73 -8.32 -10.59
C ARG A 262 -16.03 -8.91 -10.07
N LEU A 263 -16.09 -10.20 -9.83
CA LEU A 263 -17.28 -10.89 -9.32
C LEU A 263 -17.65 -10.38 -7.91
N ASP A 264 -16.66 -10.21 -7.07
CA ASP A 264 -16.84 -9.76 -5.68
C ASP A 264 -17.21 -8.26 -5.60
N THR A 265 -16.69 -7.43 -6.52
CA THR A 265 -16.99 -6.00 -6.54
C THR A 265 -18.45 -5.68 -6.83
N THR A 266 -19.16 -6.56 -7.53
CA THR A 266 -20.59 -6.37 -7.83
C THR A 266 -21.42 -6.44 -6.55
N GLY A 267 -21.17 -7.43 -5.68
CA GLY A 267 -21.81 -7.57 -4.37
C GLY A 267 -21.53 -6.37 -3.46
N LEU A 268 -20.28 -5.93 -3.42
CA LEU A 268 -19.87 -4.75 -2.65
C LEU A 268 -20.62 -3.49 -3.12
N ARG A 269 -20.65 -3.21 -4.43
CA ARG A 269 -21.34 -2.04 -4.99
C ARG A 269 -22.84 -2.04 -4.70
N ARG A 270 -23.50 -3.22 -4.75
CA ARG A 270 -24.91 -3.37 -4.39
C ARG A 270 -25.15 -3.01 -2.93
N THR A 271 -24.31 -3.53 -2.01
CA THR A 271 -24.43 -3.27 -0.57
C THR A 271 -24.10 -1.81 -0.24
N GLN A 272 -23.12 -1.19 -0.93
CA GLN A 272 -22.81 0.23 -0.79
C GLN A 272 -23.98 1.12 -1.20
N ARG A 273 -24.65 0.82 -2.33
CA ARG A 273 -25.86 1.55 -2.75
C ARG A 273 -27.00 1.40 -1.77
N GLN A 274 -27.15 0.22 -1.16
CA GLN A 274 -28.12 0.01 -0.07
C GLN A 274 -27.81 0.89 1.13
N LEU A 275 -26.54 0.92 1.57
CA LEU A 275 -26.10 1.77 2.67
C LEU A 275 -26.31 3.26 2.38
N ASP A 276 -26.05 3.70 1.15
CA ASP A 276 -26.26 5.09 0.73
C ASP A 276 -27.74 5.49 0.82
N ARG A 277 -28.66 4.63 0.34
CA ARG A 277 -30.11 4.86 0.50
C ARG A 277 -30.52 4.94 1.98
N GLN A 278 -29.98 4.05 2.83
CA GLN A 278 -30.25 4.06 4.27
C GLN A 278 -29.70 5.33 4.97
N HIS A 279 -28.57 5.84 4.52
CA HIS A 279 -28.01 7.09 5.03
C HIS A 279 -28.89 8.29 4.64
N ARG A 280 -29.36 8.36 3.40
CA ARG A 280 -30.26 9.42 2.93
C ARG A 280 -31.57 9.43 3.69
N ALA A 281 -32.17 8.24 3.86
CA ALA A 281 -33.42 8.09 4.61
C ALA A 281 -33.28 8.45 6.11
N GLY A 282 -32.15 8.08 6.73
CA GLY A 282 -31.93 8.33 8.16
C GLY A 282 -31.36 9.71 8.49
N SER A 283 -30.86 10.43 7.52
CA SER A 283 -30.21 11.75 7.74
C SER A 283 -30.46 12.70 6.54
N PRO A 284 -31.75 13.00 6.23
CA PRO A 284 -32.07 13.81 5.05
C PRO A 284 -31.43 15.20 5.09
N ALA A 285 -31.29 15.82 6.25
CA ALA A 285 -30.65 17.12 6.42
C ALA A 285 -29.16 17.15 6.01
N CYS A 286 -28.54 15.98 5.80
CA CYS A 286 -27.14 15.89 5.34
C CYS A 286 -27.02 15.90 3.81
N PHE A 287 -28.09 16.05 3.08
CA PHE A 287 -28.12 15.99 1.62
C PHE A 287 -28.89 17.18 1.05
N ASP A 288 -28.46 17.68 -0.11
CA ASP A 288 -29.21 18.70 -0.85
C ASP A 288 -30.36 18.09 -1.67
N LYS A 289 -31.11 18.94 -2.39
CA LYS A 289 -32.24 18.54 -3.25
C LYS A 289 -31.84 17.54 -4.34
N ASP A 290 -30.58 17.55 -4.75
CA ASP A 290 -30.02 16.64 -5.74
C ASP A 290 -29.49 15.35 -5.11
N GLY A 291 -29.60 15.20 -3.79
CA GLY A 291 -29.11 14.06 -3.02
C GLY A 291 -27.58 14.03 -2.93
N VAL A 292 -26.90 15.17 -3.07
CA VAL A 292 -25.47 15.32 -2.86
C VAL A 292 -25.23 15.68 -1.40
N HIS A 293 -24.19 15.10 -0.79
CA HIS A 293 -23.84 15.39 0.60
C HIS A 293 -23.43 16.86 0.75
N THR A 294 -24.10 17.60 1.66
CA THR A 294 -23.78 18.98 1.97
C THR A 294 -22.43 19.08 2.69
N LEU A 295 -21.62 20.06 2.30
CA LEU A 295 -20.33 20.32 2.95
C LEU A 295 -20.61 20.94 4.34
N GLY A 296 -20.25 20.23 5.40
CA GLY A 296 -20.42 20.70 6.77
C GLY A 296 -20.38 19.56 7.81
N ARG A 297 -20.55 19.92 9.09
CA ARG A 297 -20.70 18.94 10.17
C ARG A 297 -22.11 18.34 10.11
N CYS A 298 -22.19 17.15 9.55
CA CYS A 298 -23.41 16.37 9.52
C CYS A 298 -23.44 15.36 10.67
N VAL A 299 -24.53 15.37 11.45
CA VAL A 299 -24.79 14.35 12.47
C VAL A 299 -25.55 13.19 11.82
N TRP A 300 -24.83 12.09 11.59
CA TRP A 300 -25.40 10.90 10.99
C TRP A 300 -26.29 10.14 11.97
N GLN A 301 -27.56 10.10 11.69
CA GLN A 301 -28.51 9.21 12.38
C GLN A 301 -28.50 7.84 11.70
N ARG A 302 -27.92 6.84 12.38
CA ARG A 302 -27.77 5.49 11.83
C ARG A 302 -28.75 4.53 12.49
N SER A 303 -29.72 4.05 11.73
CA SER A 303 -30.60 2.96 12.15
C SER A 303 -29.80 1.68 12.42
N ALA A 304 -30.38 0.72 13.16
CA ALA A 304 -29.78 -0.59 13.36
C ALA A 304 -29.52 -1.32 12.02
N ALA A 305 -30.41 -1.16 11.04
CA ALA A 305 -30.28 -1.70 9.69
C ALA A 305 -29.07 -1.07 8.96
N ALA A 306 -28.90 0.25 9.02
CA ALA A 306 -27.74 0.95 8.42
C ALA A 306 -26.42 0.51 9.08
N ARG A 307 -26.41 0.31 10.41
CA ARG A 307 -25.24 -0.22 11.12
C ARG A 307 -24.87 -1.63 10.64
N ARG A 308 -25.85 -2.56 10.52
CA ARG A 308 -25.61 -3.92 9.98
C ARG A 308 -25.11 -3.88 8.54
N THR A 309 -25.69 -3.03 7.70
CA THR A 309 -25.24 -2.87 6.31
C THR A 309 -23.81 -2.32 6.23
N ALA A 310 -23.46 -1.34 7.06
CA ALA A 310 -22.11 -0.80 7.13
C ALA A 310 -21.08 -1.86 7.55
N MET A 311 -21.43 -2.73 8.52
CA MET A 311 -20.59 -3.86 8.91
C MET A 311 -20.41 -4.86 7.76
N ARG A 312 -21.49 -5.15 7.00
CA ARG A 312 -21.42 -6.01 5.82
C ARG A 312 -20.52 -5.41 4.72
N VAL A 313 -20.61 -4.10 4.48
CA VAL A 313 -19.71 -3.40 3.55
C VAL A 313 -18.25 -3.54 4.00
N ALA A 314 -17.96 -3.32 5.29
CA ALA A 314 -16.61 -3.46 5.84
C ALA A 314 -16.05 -4.89 5.68
N GLU A 315 -16.88 -5.91 5.94
CA GLU A 315 -16.48 -7.32 5.77
C GLU A 315 -16.25 -7.67 4.29
N LEU A 316 -17.08 -7.19 3.37
CA LEU A 316 -16.87 -7.38 1.93
C LEU A 316 -15.58 -6.71 1.47
N GLN A 317 -15.30 -5.49 1.93
CA GLN A 317 -14.03 -4.80 1.64
C GLN A 317 -12.82 -5.56 2.18
N ARG A 318 -12.92 -6.13 3.39
CA ARG A 318 -11.87 -6.96 3.96
C ARG A 318 -11.61 -8.21 3.12
N ARG A 319 -12.66 -8.94 2.73
CA ARG A 319 -12.56 -10.13 1.88
C ARG A 319 -11.94 -9.81 0.53
N LEU A 320 -12.36 -8.70 -0.10
CA LEU A 320 -11.77 -8.24 -1.37
C LEU A 320 -10.28 -7.92 -1.22
N ALA A 321 -9.89 -7.28 -0.13
CA ALA A 321 -8.48 -6.98 0.14
C ALA A 321 -7.65 -8.26 0.32
N GLU A 322 -8.16 -9.25 1.06
CA GLU A 322 -7.49 -10.55 1.24
C GLU A 322 -7.42 -11.35 -0.09
N HIS A 323 -8.53 -11.40 -0.85
CA HIS A 323 -8.56 -12.07 -2.15
C HIS A 323 -7.55 -11.44 -3.13
N ARG A 324 -7.53 -10.10 -3.23
CA ARG A 324 -6.56 -9.38 -4.04
C ARG A 324 -5.12 -9.68 -3.62
N LYS A 325 -4.86 -9.69 -2.30
CA LYS A 325 -3.55 -10.04 -1.78
C LYS A 325 -3.14 -11.47 -2.15
N SER A 326 -4.08 -12.42 -2.11
CA SER A 326 -3.84 -13.81 -2.54
C SER A 326 -3.51 -13.89 -4.03
N LEU A 327 -4.29 -13.21 -4.90
CA LEU A 327 -4.04 -13.20 -6.35
C LEU A 327 -2.68 -12.60 -6.70
N HIS A 328 -2.33 -11.46 -6.10
CA HIS A 328 -1.00 -10.86 -6.30
C HIS A 328 0.12 -11.72 -5.71
N GLY A 329 -0.13 -12.40 -4.58
CA GLY A 329 0.83 -13.33 -3.99
C GLY A 329 1.13 -14.52 -4.90
N ALA A 330 0.10 -15.10 -5.51
CA ALA A 330 0.24 -16.18 -6.48
C ALA A 330 0.98 -15.74 -7.75
N LEU A 331 0.63 -14.55 -8.28
CA LEU A 331 1.32 -13.98 -9.43
C LEU A 331 2.79 -13.69 -9.13
N ALA A 332 3.08 -13.07 -7.99
CA ALA A 332 4.46 -12.78 -7.58
C ALA A 332 5.30 -14.06 -7.41
N ASN A 333 4.73 -15.13 -6.82
CA ASN A 333 5.43 -16.42 -6.70
C ASN A 333 5.71 -17.03 -8.07
N ARG A 334 4.75 -16.94 -9.02
CA ARG A 334 4.92 -17.44 -10.38
C ARG A 334 6.02 -16.67 -11.12
N LEU A 335 6.05 -15.33 -11.01
CA LEU A 335 7.09 -14.51 -11.63
C LEU A 335 8.47 -14.84 -11.07
N LEU A 336 8.60 -14.96 -9.75
CA LEU A 336 9.86 -15.35 -9.11
C LEU A 336 10.27 -16.81 -9.42
N GLY A 337 9.33 -17.67 -9.80
CA GLY A 337 9.61 -19.01 -10.32
C GLY A 337 10.39 -19.02 -11.63
N TYR A 338 10.37 -17.89 -12.37
CA TYR A 338 11.22 -17.72 -13.57
C TYR A 338 12.57 -17.09 -13.25
N GLY A 339 12.65 -16.21 -12.25
CA GLY A 339 13.90 -15.56 -11.85
C GLY A 339 13.71 -14.48 -10.79
N THR A 340 14.79 -14.14 -10.12
CA THR A 340 14.85 -13.08 -9.10
C THR A 340 15.33 -11.73 -9.64
N ASP A 341 15.93 -11.72 -10.82
CA ASP A 341 16.26 -10.47 -11.55
C ASP A 341 14.98 -9.93 -12.20
N VAL A 342 14.27 -9.06 -11.48
CA VAL A 342 12.95 -8.58 -11.88
C VAL A 342 13.00 -7.09 -12.17
N ALA A 343 12.55 -6.70 -13.37
CA ALA A 343 12.53 -5.32 -13.83
C ALA A 343 11.11 -4.85 -14.16
N CYS A 344 10.82 -3.58 -13.94
CA CYS A 344 9.57 -2.96 -14.39
C CYS A 344 9.72 -1.44 -14.54
N GLU A 345 8.76 -0.84 -15.24
CA GLU A 345 8.65 0.60 -15.34
C GLU A 345 8.22 1.24 -14.02
N ARG A 346 8.83 2.37 -13.66
CA ARG A 346 8.43 3.17 -12.50
C ARG A 346 7.13 3.90 -12.77
N LEU A 347 6.08 3.56 -12.01
CA LEU A 347 4.72 4.02 -12.29
C LEU A 347 4.29 5.20 -11.42
N ASP A 348 3.59 6.17 -12.04
CA ASP A 348 2.87 7.23 -11.33
C ASP A 348 1.43 6.80 -11.01
N TYR A 349 1.25 6.19 -9.85
CA TYR A 349 -0.06 5.76 -9.37
C TYR A 349 -1.05 6.92 -9.12
N VAL A 350 -0.57 8.14 -8.90
CA VAL A 350 -1.43 9.32 -8.69
C VAL A 350 -2.13 9.69 -10.00
N SER A 351 -1.38 9.70 -11.10
CA SER A 351 -1.93 9.89 -12.45
C SER A 351 -2.92 8.78 -12.81
N TRP A 352 -2.60 7.52 -12.48
CA TRP A 352 -3.48 6.40 -12.73
C TRP A 352 -4.78 6.45 -11.93
N GLN A 353 -4.75 6.96 -10.69
CA GLN A 353 -5.96 7.15 -9.89
C GLN A 353 -6.90 8.20 -10.51
N LYS A 354 -6.37 9.20 -11.19
CA LYS A 354 -7.18 10.21 -11.92
C LYS A 354 -7.85 9.61 -13.15
N ASN A 355 -7.10 8.85 -13.94
CA ASN A 355 -7.53 8.33 -15.24
C ASN A 355 -8.30 7.00 -15.15
N PHE A 356 -7.89 6.10 -14.24
CA PHE A 356 -8.42 4.74 -14.08
C PHE A 356 -8.84 4.42 -12.64
N PRO A 357 -9.62 5.30 -11.94
CA PRO A 357 -9.85 5.19 -10.50
C PRO A 357 -10.49 3.87 -10.07
N ARG A 358 -11.35 3.30 -10.89
CA ARG A 358 -12.00 2.01 -10.60
C ARG A 358 -11.02 0.85 -10.68
N SER A 359 -10.25 0.79 -11.75
CA SER A 359 -9.30 -0.29 -11.98
C SER A 359 -8.21 -0.31 -10.91
N VAL A 360 -7.60 0.85 -10.64
CA VAL A 360 -6.57 1.00 -9.61
C VAL A 360 -7.10 0.64 -8.21
N ARG A 361 -8.30 1.10 -7.85
CA ARG A 361 -8.94 0.75 -6.57
C ARG A 361 -9.22 -0.75 -6.46
N ASP A 362 -9.78 -1.35 -7.51
CA ASP A 362 -10.25 -2.72 -7.46
C ASP A 362 -9.08 -3.71 -7.58
N ARG A 363 -8.06 -3.44 -8.42
CA ARG A 363 -6.91 -4.31 -8.68
C ARG A 363 -5.66 -4.00 -7.86
N ALA A 364 -5.47 -2.74 -7.44
CA ALA A 364 -4.31 -2.24 -6.69
C ALA A 364 -2.95 -2.68 -7.29
N PRO A 365 -2.60 -2.23 -8.49
CA PRO A 365 -1.36 -2.64 -9.16
C PRO A 365 -0.10 -2.37 -8.32
N GLY A 366 -0.04 -1.27 -7.58
CA GLY A 366 1.07 -0.98 -6.68
C GLY A 366 1.28 -2.00 -5.55
N LEU A 367 0.22 -2.75 -5.18
CA LEU A 367 0.38 -3.85 -4.21
C LEU A 367 1.18 -5.02 -4.80
N LEU A 368 1.03 -5.31 -6.10
CA LEU A 368 1.83 -6.34 -6.77
C LEU A 368 3.32 -5.97 -6.75
N VAL A 369 3.64 -4.75 -7.16
CA VAL A 369 5.03 -4.25 -7.17
C VAL A 369 5.66 -4.31 -5.78
N GLU A 370 4.94 -3.86 -4.75
CA GLU A 370 5.38 -3.93 -3.36
C GLU A 370 5.59 -5.37 -2.86
N MET A 371 4.73 -6.29 -3.29
CA MET A 371 4.88 -7.72 -2.95
C MET A 371 6.06 -8.36 -3.67
N LEU A 372 6.29 -8.02 -4.94
CA LEU A 372 7.44 -8.49 -5.71
C LEU A 372 8.74 -8.00 -5.10
N ARG A 373 8.86 -6.70 -4.80
CA ARG A 373 10.05 -6.11 -4.16
C ARG A 373 10.43 -6.88 -2.89
N ARG A 374 9.47 -7.03 -1.97
CA ARG A 374 9.70 -7.74 -0.71
C ARG A 374 10.01 -9.22 -0.90
N LYS A 375 9.35 -9.91 -1.85
CA LYS A 375 9.56 -11.34 -2.06
C LYS A 375 10.87 -11.63 -2.79
N ALA A 376 11.28 -10.80 -3.76
CA ALA A 376 12.57 -10.90 -4.43
C ALA A 376 13.71 -10.71 -3.42
N GLU A 377 13.63 -9.69 -2.58
CA GLU A 377 14.57 -9.43 -1.50
C GLU A 377 14.64 -10.61 -0.51
N SER A 378 13.49 -11.13 -0.04
CA SER A 378 13.43 -12.31 0.84
C SER A 378 13.94 -13.59 0.18
N ALA A 379 13.93 -13.67 -1.16
CA ALA A 379 14.45 -14.80 -1.92
C ALA A 379 15.98 -14.75 -2.07
N GLY A 380 16.65 -13.71 -1.56
CA GLY A 380 18.08 -13.48 -1.73
C GLY A 380 18.43 -12.97 -3.13
N GLY A 381 17.44 -12.49 -3.89
CA GLY A 381 17.59 -11.86 -5.19
C GLY A 381 18.00 -10.40 -5.10
N GLN A 382 18.26 -9.80 -6.25
CA GLN A 382 18.48 -8.38 -6.37
C GLN A 382 17.21 -7.61 -6.03
N GLN A 383 17.36 -6.32 -5.68
CA GLN A 383 16.20 -5.45 -5.51
C GLN A 383 15.46 -5.34 -6.85
N LEU A 384 14.12 -5.29 -6.77
CA LEU A 384 13.29 -5.01 -7.95
C LEU A 384 13.80 -3.75 -8.66
N TYR A 385 14.21 -3.89 -9.91
CA TYR A 385 14.73 -2.79 -10.71
C TYR A 385 13.57 -2.01 -11.33
N GLU A 386 13.39 -0.78 -10.88
CA GLU A 386 12.34 0.13 -11.39
C GLU A 386 12.99 1.22 -12.26
N TYR A 387 12.96 1.05 -13.59
CA TYR A 387 13.53 1.99 -14.53
C TYR A 387 12.60 3.17 -14.85
N HIS A 388 13.22 4.29 -15.28
CA HIS A 388 12.49 5.53 -15.50
C HIS A 388 11.83 5.57 -16.90
N PRO A 389 10.49 5.79 -17.00
CA PRO A 389 9.76 5.70 -18.25
C PRO A 389 10.13 6.79 -19.28
N GLN A 390 10.58 7.96 -18.82
CA GLN A 390 10.90 9.08 -19.70
C GLN A 390 12.23 8.87 -20.43
N THR A 391 13.21 8.22 -19.81
CA THR A 391 14.52 7.96 -20.38
C THR A 391 14.49 6.75 -21.30
N THR A 392 13.78 5.68 -20.90
CA THR A 392 13.71 4.43 -21.66
C THR A 392 12.67 4.45 -22.78
N ALA A 393 11.50 5.06 -22.55
CA ALA A 393 10.37 5.20 -23.50
C ALA A 393 10.04 3.92 -24.30
N LEU A 394 10.03 2.76 -23.62
CA LEU A 394 9.95 1.44 -24.24
C LEU A 394 8.73 1.27 -25.15
N SER A 395 7.55 1.75 -24.74
CA SER A 395 6.32 1.68 -25.55
C SER A 395 6.38 2.45 -26.86
N GLN A 396 7.37 3.34 -27.01
CA GLN A 396 7.57 4.17 -28.21
C GLN A 396 8.72 3.69 -29.08
N THR A 397 9.66 2.91 -28.53
CA THR A 397 10.91 2.51 -29.15
C THR A 397 10.74 1.18 -29.90
N CYS A 398 11.41 1.03 -31.04
CA CYS A 398 11.48 -0.21 -31.82
C CYS A 398 12.90 -0.79 -31.77
N LEU A 399 13.06 -2.10 -32.07
CA LEU A 399 14.35 -2.77 -32.16
C LEU A 399 15.31 -2.08 -33.18
N CYS A 400 14.79 -1.50 -34.26
CA CYS A 400 15.60 -0.73 -35.22
C CYS A 400 16.10 0.63 -34.69
N GLY A 401 15.73 1.01 -33.48
CA GLY A 401 16.07 2.31 -32.89
C GLY A 401 15.06 3.42 -33.18
N ASN A 402 14.13 3.22 -34.10
CA ASN A 402 13.10 4.21 -34.39
C ASN A 402 12.19 4.42 -33.19
N ARG A 403 11.99 5.70 -32.83
CA ARG A 403 11.16 6.11 -31.70
C ARG A 403 9.94 6.89 -32.18
N ARG A 404 8.75 6.33 -32.00
CA ARG A 404 7.47 6.95 -32.40
C ARG A 404 6.45 6.91 -31.27
N LYS A 405 5.93 8.08 -30.90
CA LYS A 405 4.82 8.18 -29.94
C LYS A 405 3.57 7.53 -30.51
N LYS A 406 2.93 6.66 -29.74
CA LYS A 406 1.71 5.92 -30.11
C LYS A 406 0.55 6.31 -29.19
N PRO A 407 -0.66 6.50 -29.73
CA PRO A 407 -1.82 6.74 -28.89
C PRO A 407 -2.17 5.51 -28.04
N LEU A 408 -2.79 5.72 -26.89
CA LEU A 408 -3.11 4.63 -25.92
C LEU A 408 -4.04 3.56 -26.47
N TRP A 409 -4.87 3.88 -27.48
CA TRP A 409 -5.77 2.91 -28.11
C TRP A 409 -5.04 1.96 -29.08
N GLN A 410 -3.85 2.34 -29.56
CA GLN A 410 -3.05 1.50 -30.44
C GLN A 410 -2.36 0.41 -29.61
N ARG A 411 -2.91 -0.81 -29.66
CA ARG A 411 -2.42 -1.95 -28.87
C ARG A 411 -1.33 -2.77 -29.56
N VAL A 412 -1.14 -2.59 -30.85
CA VAL A 412 -0.12 -3.30 -31.62
C VAL A 412 1.00 -2.35 -31.98
N HIS A 413 2.23 -2.73 -31.64
CA HIS A 413 3.44 -2.13 -32.15
C HIS A 413 3.62 -2.57 -33.61
N ARG A 414 3.80 -1.62 -34.52
CA ARG A 414 4.15 -1.86 -35.93
C ARG A 414 5.21 -0.87 -36.32
N CYS A 415 6.28 -1.36 -36.96
CA CYS A 415 7.38 -0.56 -37.45
C CYS A 415 7.69 -0.93 -38.91
N GLY A 416 8.21 0.03 -39.68
CA GLY A 416 8.65 -0.19 -41.07
C GLY A 416 9.79 -1.21 -41.23
N CYS A 417 10.50 -1.55 -40.16
CA CYS A 417 11.51 -2.61 -40.13
C CYS A 417 10.93 -4.03 -40.08
N GLY A 418 9.60 -4.20 -40.13
CA GLY A 418 8.92 -5.48 -40.07
C GLY A 418 8.48 -5.92 -38.64
N THR A 419 8.96 -5.26 -37.60
CA THR A 419 8.58 -5.62 -36.21
C THR A 419 7.08 -5.39 -35.98
N ARG A 420 6.37 -6.46 -35.58
CA ARG A 420 4.95 -6.41 -35.24
C ARG A 420 4.67 -7.27 -34.00
N GLU A 421 4.14 -6.66 -32.91
CA GLU A 421 3.86 -7.35 -31.66
C GLU A 421 2.76 -6.63 -30.85
N ASP A 422 2.15 -7.28 -29.86
CA ASP A 422 1.39 -6.56 -28.84
C ASP A 422 2.28 -5.51 -28.18
N ARG A 423 1.78 -4.28 -28.05
CA ARG A 423 2.59 -3.14 -27.59
C ARG A 423 3.09 -3.32 -26.18
N ASP A 424 2.24 -3.85 -25.29
CA ASP A 424 2.55 -3.97 -23.87
C ASP A 424 3.51 -5.17 -23.65
N LEU A 425 3.35 -6.26 -24.43
CA LEU A 425 4.29 -7.38 -24.45
C LEU A 425 5.66 -6.98 -25.02
N PHE A 426 5.66 -6.21 -26.09
CA PHE A 426 6.89 -5.69 -26.68
C PHE A 426 7.64 -4.77 -25.71
N SER A 427 6.91 -3.90 -24.98
CA SER A 427 7.46 -3.06 -23.92
C SER A 427 8.07 -3.90 -22.80
N ALA A 428 7.39 -4.97 -22.37
CA ALA A 428 7.90 -5.89 -21.36
C ALA A 428 9.19 -6.61 -21.83
N TYR A 429 9.25 -7.03 -23.11
CA TYR A 429 10.45 -7.63 -23.68
C TYR A 429 11.64 -6.64 -23.67
N LEU A 430 11.43 -5.42 -24.15
CA LEU A 430 12.48 -4.40 -24.15
C LEU A 430 12.98 -4.08 -22.72
N GLY A 431 12.10 -4.21 -21.72
CA GLY A 431 12.45 -4.02 -20.32
C GLY A 431 13.50 -5.02 -19.77
N LEU A 432 13.67 -6.20 -20.39
CA LEU A 432 14.74 -7.15 -20.07
C LEU A 432 16.14 -6.58 -20.39
N HIS A 433 16.19 -5.64 -21.31
CA HIS A 433 17.42 -5.06 -21.87
C HIS A 433 17.67 -3.61 -21.41
N VAL A 434 16.97 -3.14 -20.37
CA VAL A 434 17.25 -1.83 -19.77
C VAL A 434 18.44 -1.95 -18.82
N ARG A 435 19.33 -0.95 -18.88
CA ARG A 435 20.51 -0.84 -18.01
C ARG A 435 20.63 0.59 -17.49
N THR A 436 21.13 0.72 -16.27
CA THR A 436 21.54 2.03 -15.73
C THR A 436 22.98 2.31 -16.15
N GLY A 437 23.19 3.41 -16.86
CA GLY A 437 24.52 3.85 -17.29
C GLY A 437 25.36 4.36 -16.11
N ALA A 438 26.64 4.60 -16.35
CA ALA A 438 27.56 5.15 -15.36
C ALA A 438 27.13 6.53 -14.81
N ASP A 439 26.35 7.26 -15.58
CA ASP A 439 25.72 8.55 -15.22
C ASP A 439 24.42 8.40 -14.38
N GLY A 440 24.04 7.17 -14.02
CA GLY A 440 22.83 6.88 -13.29
C GLY A 440 21.52 7.00 -14.11
N VAL A 441 21.61 7.09 -15.44
CA VAL A 441 20.45 7.21 -16.33
C VAL A 441 20.09 5.85 -16.92
N ASP A 442 18.81 5.48 -16.82
CA ASP A 442 18.30 4.24 -17.41
C ASP A 442 18.18 4.37 -18.92
N ARG A 443 18.74 3.40 -19.65
CA ARG A 443 18.72 3.33 -21.12
C ARG A 443 18.41 1.93 -21.59
N LEU A 444 17.73 1.85 -22.74
CA LEU A 444 17.54 0.60 -23.46
C LEU A 444 18.81 0.25 -24.24
N ASP A 445 19.32 -0.94 -24.00
CA ASP A 445 20.40 -1.53 -24.80
C ASP A 445 19.79 -2.26 -25.99
N LEU A 446 19.92 -1.64 -27.17
CA LEU A 446 19.26 -2.13 -28.37
C LEU A 446 19.96 -3.34 -29.02
N GLN A 447 21.26 -3.49 -28.83
CA GLN A 447 21.99 -4.58 -29.48
C GLN A 447 21.57 -5.94 -28.90
N PRO A 448 21.69 -6.21 -27.60
CA PRO A 448 21.22 -7.48 -27.05
C PRO A 448 19.70 -7.67 -27.18
N ALA A 449 18.92 -6.57 -27.24
CA ALA A 449 17.49 -6.66 -27.52
C ALA A 449 17.18 -7.15 -28.93
N ARG A 450 17.97 -6.80 -29.94
CA ARG A 450 17.84 -7.29 -31.33
C ARG A 450 18.21 -8.75 -31.44
N GLU A 451 19.37 -9.11 -30.87
CA GLU A 451 19.89 -10.46 -30.89
C GLU A 451 18.93 -11.42 -30.16
N GLY A 452 18.50 -11.07 -28.96
CA GLY A 452 17.59 -11.88 -28.17
C GLY A 452 16.18 -12.02 -28.76
N TRP A 453 15.72 -11.05 -29.56
CA TRP A 453 14.39 -11.09 -30.19
C TRP A 453 14.18 -12.35 -31.05
N LEU A 454 15.22 -12.79 -31.74
CA LEU A 454 15.18 -13.94 -32.64
C LEU A 454 15.07 -15.29 -31.86
N HIS A 455 15.40 -15.30 -30.58
CA HIS A 455 15.36 -16.49 -29.72
C HIS A 455 14.04 -16.62 -28.94
N ARG A 456 12.96 -16.09 -29.50
CA ARG A 456 11.62 -16.26 -28.91
C ARG A 456 11.18 -17.70 -28.96
N GLN A 457 10.73 -18.19 -27.83
CA GLN A 457 10.06 -19.50 -27.71
C GLN A 457 8.58 -19.28 -27.41
N ASP A 458 7.73 -20.12 -27.97
CA ASP A 458 6.34 -20.13 -27.61
C ASP A 458 6.19 -20.55 -26.14
N VAL A 459 5.27 -19.90 -25.43
CA VAL A 459 4.97 -20.27 -24.05
C VAL A 459 4.23 -21.60 -24.07
N ASP A 460 4.87 -22.67 -23.65
CA ASP A 460 4.30 -24.01 -23.65
C ASP A 460 3.11 -24.16 -22.65
N GLU A 461 2.89 -23.17 -21.83
CA GLU A 461 1.72 -23.04 -20.97
C GLU A 461 1.27 -21.58 -20.85
N SER A 462 0.30 -21.17 -21.66
CA SER A 462 -0.67 -20.20 -21.14
C SER A 462 -1.20 -20.76 -19.82
N PRO A 463 -1.12 -20.03 -18.69
CA PRO A 463 -1.67 -20.54 -17.45
C PRO A 463 -3.11 -20.90 -17.72
N LYS A 464 -3.44 -22.19 -17.67
CA LYS A 464 -4.81 -22.69 -17.78
C LYS A 464 -5.56 -21.94 -16.68
N SER A 465 -6.20 -20.83 -17.08
CA SER A 465 -7.16 -20.16 -16.22
C SER A 465 -8.13 -21.25 -15.82
N GLY A 466 -8.16 -21.60 -14.53
CA GLY A 466 -9.09 -22.57 -14.00
C GLY A 466 -10.50 -22.16 -14.45
N ARG A 467 -10.91 -22.66 -15.60
CA ARG A 467 -12.28 -22.54 -16.08
C ARG A 467 -13.12 -23.36 -15.12
N SER A 468 -13.64 -22.69 -14.11
CA SER A 468 -14.88 -23.12 -13.50
C SER A 468 -15.88 -23.27 -14.64
N ALA A 469 -16.18 -24.49 -14.99
CA ALA A 469 -17.22 -24.83 -15.96
C ALA A 469 -18.57 -24.41 -15.40
N SER A 470 -19.02 -23.20 -15.66
CA SER A 470 -20.42 -22.77 -15.68
C SER A 470 -20.57 -21.32 -16.13
N ALA A 471 -20.10 -21.00 -17.32
CA ALA A 471 -20.51 -19.77 -17.99
C ALA A 471 -21.43 -20.13 -19.18
N ARG A 472 -22.71 -20.40 -18.88
CA ARG A 472 -23.78 -20.35 -19.87
C ARG A 472 -23.70 -19.01 -20.62
N LYS A 473 -23.46 -19.07 -21.93
CA LYS A 473 -23.59 -17.97 -22.87
C LYS A 473 -24.95 -17.27 -22.69
N ARG A 474 -25.00 -16.17 -21.96
CA ARG A 474 -26.03 -15.17 -22.11
C ARG A 474 -25.54 -14.15 -23.12
N ARG A 475 -26.00 -14.25 -24.36
CA ARG A 475 -25.98 -13.16 -25.34
C ARG A 475 -26.80 -12.00 -24.74
N GLY A 476 -26.10 -11.05 -24.12
CA GLY A 476 -26.67 -9.80 -23.65
C GLY A 476 -26.77 -8.81 -24.81
N ARG A 477 -27.98 -8.48 -25.25
CA ARG A 477 -28.25 -7.32 -26.11
C ARG A 477 -27.57 -6.08 -25.53
N ARG A 478 -26.67 -5.48 -26.29
CA ARG A 478 -26.12 -4.15 -25.99
C ARG A 478 -27.25 -3.14 -26.23
N HIS A 479 -27.79 -2.58 -25.18
CA HIS A 479 -28.58 -1.36 -25.28
C HIS A 479 -27.63 -0.17 -25.46
N PRO A 480 -27.88 0.70 -26.47
CA PRO A 480 -27.13 1.96 -26.58
C PRO A 480 -27.40 2.84 -25.35
N PRO A 481 -26.47 3.68 -24.94
CA PRO A 481 -26.64 4.56 -23.78
C PRO A 481 -27.82 5.50 -24.04
N SER A 482 -28.73 5.63 -23.07
CA SER A 482 -29.88 6.47 -23.16
C SER A 482 -29.49 7.94 -23.41
N ARG A 483 -30.26 8.66 -24.23
CA ARG A 483 -30.05 10.10 -24.53
C ARG A 483 -29.88 10.98 -23.27
N ARG A 484 -30.43 10.59 -22.12
CA ARG A 484 -30.27 11.25 -20.82
C ARG A 484 -28.86 11.14 -20.23
N SER A 485 -28.10 10.08 -20.50
CA SER A 485 -26.73 9.93 -19.98
C SER A 485 -25.72 10.78 -20.74
N VAL A 486 -25.93 10.98 -22.05
CA VAL A 486 -25.08 11.83 -22.90
C VAL A 486 -25.29 13.31 -22.57
N ALA A 487 -26.55 13.74 -22.32
CA ALA A 487 -26.86 15.10 -21.93
C ALA A 487 -26.22 15.48 -20.57
N ARG A 488 -26.20 14.58 -19.58
CA ARG A 488 -25.53 14.82 -18.27
C ARG A 488 -24.01 14.93 -18.38
N ILE A 489 -23.38 14.19 -19.28
CA ILE A 489 -21.92 14.28 -19.50
C ILE A 489 -21.56 15.61 -20.17
N ASN A 490 -22.37 16.07 -21.12
CA ASN A 490 -22.16 17.32 -21.82
C ASN A 490 -22.45 18.56 -20.93
N ALA A 491 -23.46 18.50 -20.07
CA ALA A 491 -23.75 19.54 -19.08
C ALA A 491 -22.60 19.70 -18.06
N ARG A 492 -22.01 18.60 -17.57
CA ARG A 492 -20.83 18.64 -16.68
C ARG A 492 -19.58 19.15 -17.38
N ARG A 493 -19.40 18.94 -18.69
CA ARG A 493 -18.29 19.52 -19.45
C ARG A 493 -18.47 21.04 -19.61
N LYS A 494 -19.67 21.53 -19.94
CA LYS A 494 -19.97 22.97 -20.03
C LYS A 494 -19.76 23.70 -18.69
N ALA A 495 -20.25 23.14 -17.58
CA ALA A 495 -20.06 23.74 -16.25
C ALA A 495 -18.58 23.84 -15.84
N LYS A 496 -17.74 22.85 -16.19
CA LYS A 496 -16.30 22.92 -15.93
C LYS A 496 -15.57 23.97 -16.77
N THR A 497 -16.03 24.21 -17.99
CA THR A 497 -15.43 25.22 -18.88
C THR A 497 -15.77 26.62 -18.39
N VAL A 498 -17.00 26.86 -17.97
CA VAL A 498 -17.45 28.16 -17.39
C VAL A 498 -16.71 28.46 -16.08
N MET A 499 -16.51 27.46 -15.20
CA MET A 499 -15.76 27.62 -13.95
C MET A 499 -14.25 27.88 -14.17
N ARG A 500 -13.70 27.44 -15.30
CA ARG A 500 -12.29 27.68 -15.66
C ARG A 500 -12.10 29.09 -16.24
N GLN A 501 -13.09 29.59 -16.98
CA GLN A 501 -13.09 30.93 -17.55
C GLN A 501 -13.33 32.02 -16.48
N SER A 502 -14.19 31.76 -15.47
CA SER A 502 -14.39 32.70 -14.35
C SER A 502 -13.20 32.77 -13.38
N ARG A 503 -12.34 31.72 -13.32
CA ARG A 503 -11.09 31.79 -12.56
C ARG A 503 -9.98 32.55 -13.28
N SER A 504 -9.88 32.47 -14.61
CA SER A 504 -8.89 33.24 -15.36
C SER A 504 -9.25 34.73 -15.43
N ALA A 505 -10.55 35.08 -15.38
CA ALA A 505 -11.00 36.48 -15.34
C ALA A 505 -10.77 37.15 -13.98
N ARG A 506 -10.69 36.37 -12.87
CA ARG A 506 -10.36 36.95 -11.54
C ARG A 506 -8.87 37.18 -11.30
N THR A 507 -8.00 36.41 -11.96
CA THR A 507 -6.54 36.62 -11.87
C THR A 507 -6.01 37.75 -12.76
N SER A 508 -6.81 38.27 -13.72
CA SER A 508 -6.44 39.43 -14.55
C SER A 508 -6.98 40.77 -14.00
N ALA A 509 -7.80 40.78 -12.94
CA ALA A 509 -8.34 41.98 -12.33
C ALA A 509 -7.50 42.50 -11.13
N ASP A 510 -6.59 41.69 -10.60
CA ASP A 510 -5.75 42.03 -9.43
C ASP A 510 -4.36 42.61 -9.80
N ASP A 511 -4.05 42.78 -11.09
CA ASP A 511 -2.76 43.31 -11.58
C ASP A 511 -2.90 44.71 -12.24
N GLN A 512 -3.60 45.66 -11.60
CA GLN A 512 -3.47 47.07 -11.97
C GLN A 512 -2.76 47.85 -10.85
N PRO A 513 -1.61 48.48 -11.13
CA PRO A 513 -0.94 49.33 -10.15
C PRO A 513 -1.72 50.64 -9.93
N THR A 514 -2.12 50.89 -8.71
CA THR A 514 -2.62 52.19 -8.28
C THR A 514 -1.50 53.22 -8.38
N ALA A 515 -1.62 54.14 -9.34
CA ALA A 515 -0.81 55.35 -9.40
C ALA A 515 -1.22 56.26 -8.26
N VAL A 516 -0.29 56.53 -7.34
CA VAL A 516 -0.43 57.61 -6.34
C VAL A 516 0.03 58.88 -7.01
N ALA A 517 -0.87 59.85 -7.13
CA ALA A 517 -0.56 61.25 -7.47
C ALA A 517 -0.53 62.10 -6.19
N ALA A 518 0.55 62.89 -6.07
CA ALA A 518 0.84 64.06 -5.21
C ALA A 518 0.77 63.86 -3.70
#